data_b0e3a0ada3e6d65c8036df11bd4dd00b
#
_entry.id   b0e3a0ada3e6d65c8036df11bd4dd00b
#
_cell.length_a   1.000
_cell.length_b   1.000
_cell.length_c   1.000
_cell.angle_alpha   90.00
_cell.angle_beta   90.00
_cell.angle_gamma   90.00
#
_symmetry.space_group_name_H-M   'P 1'
#
loop_
_entity.id
_entity.type
_entity.pdbx_description
1 polymer ?
#
loop_
_entity_poly.entity_id
_entity_poly.type
_entity_poly.pdbx_seq_one_letter_code
_entity_poly.pdbx_strand_id
1 'polypeptide(L)'
;RFVESCAGKFDLIIMDVTDPLEGGPGQLLYTKEFYESALAKLRAGGMLVTQATSTYYSIHCFATLFRTIKKVFGRAGGYHVWVPAYDSSWGFVYGTKGRDPRGLGAGNVDQEIKRRGIPLKYYRGEAHSALFALPKDVVLQLGEPGNVATDSKPTFMPI
;
A
#
# COMPACT_ATOMS: atom_id res chain seq x y z
N ARG A 1 5.18 -17.87 4.78
CA ARG A 1 5.83 -19.12 4.24
C ARG A 1 6.02 -19.06 2.73
N PHE A 2 4.98 -18.77 1.88
CA PHE A 2 5.17 -18.75 0.42
C PHE A 2 6.23 -17.71 -0.02
N VAL A 3 6.13 -16.47 0.45
CA VAL A 3 7.09 -15.40 0.12
C VAL A 3 8.51 -15.77 0.55
N GLU A 4 8.67 -16.35 1.71
CA GLU A 4 9.98 -16.76 2.26
C GLU A 4 10.59 -17.93 1.49
N SER A 5 9.77 -18.92 1.13
CA SER A 5 10.23 -20.14 0.45
C SER A 5 10.41 -19.98 -1.06
N CYS A 6 9.84 -18.94 -1.67
CA CYS A 6 9.95 -18.71 -3.11
C CYS A 6 11.41 -18.47 -3.53
N ALA A 7 11.90 -19.22 -4.51
CA ALA A 7 13.27 -19.07 -5.02
C ALA A 7 13.45 -17.81 -5.88
N GLY A 8 12.38 -17.29 -6.49
CA GLY A 8 12.41 -16.15 -7.40
C GLY A 8 12.36 -14.79 -6.70
N LYS A 9 12.61 -13.75 -7.49
CA LYS A 9 12.35 -12.34 -7.11
C LYS A 9 11.27 -11.75 -8.00
N PHE A 10 10.53 -10.80 -7.44
CA PHE A 10 9.38 -10.16 -8.07
C PHE A 10 9.70 -8.70 -8.44
N ASP A 11 9.09 -8.20 -9.50
CA ASP A 11 9.08 -6.78 -9.83
C ASP A 11 8.00 -6.05 -9.03
N LEU A 12 6.89 -6.78 -8.75
CA LEU A 12 5.74 -6.26 -8.02
C LEU A 12 5.15 -7.34 -7.12
N ILE A 13 4.87 -6.99 -5.88
CA ILE A 13 4.08 -7.79 -4.94
C ILE A 13 2.79 -7.01 -4.64
N ILE A 14 1.64 -7.60 -4.95
CA ILE A 14 0.32 -7.04 -4.62
C ILE A 14 -0.28 -7.88 -3.51
N MET A 15 -0.62 -7.23 -2.42
CA MET A 15 -1.27 -7.83 -1.26
C MET A 15 -2.71 -7.33 -1.17
N ASP A 16 -3.60 -8.08 -1.77
CA ASP A 16 -5.05 -7.93 -1.64
C ASP A 16 -5.56 -9.12 -0.81
N VAL A 17 -5.37 -9.02 0.49
CA VAL A 17 -5.67 -10.07 1.47
C VAL A 17 -6.66 -9.57 2.51
N THR A 18 -7.18 -10.47 3.36
CA THR A 18 -8.12 -10.13 4.44
C THR A 18 -7.55 -9.05 5.36
N ASP A 19 -8.44 -8.24 5.95
CA ASP A 19 -8.06 -7.19 6.89
C ASP A 19 -7.27 -7.73 8.10
N PRO A 20 -6.45 -6.89 8.73
CA PRO A 20 -5.73 -7.24 9.96
C PRO A 20 -6.71 -7.30 11.14
N LEU A 21 -7.46 -8.38 11.25
CA LEU A 21 -8.34 -8.64 12.39
C LEU A 21 -7.61 -9.45 13.45
N GLU A 22 -7.92 -9.18 14.72
CA GLU A 22 -7.36 -9.94 15.84
C GLU A 22 -7.75 -11.41 15.74
N GLY A 23 -6.74 -12.29 15.83
CA GLY A 23 -6.93 -13.74 15.61
C GLY A 23 -7.24 -14.16 14.18
N GLY A 24 -7.32 -13.21 13.25
CA GLY A 24 -7.60 -13.49 11.84
C GLY A 24 -6.39 -14.02 11.07
N PRO A 25 -6.62 -14.68 9.90
CA PRO A 25 -5.56 -15.30 9.11
C PRO A 25 -4.58 -14.29 8.51
N GLY A 26 -4.99 -13.01 8.37
CA GLY A 26 -4.18 -11.91 7.85
C GLY A 26 -3.30 -11.22 8.87
N GLN A 27 -3.46 -11.50 10.16
CA GLN A 27 -2.87 -10.74 11.27
C GLN A 27 -1.38 -10.46 11.10
N LEU A 28 -0.56 -11.46 10.76
CA LEU A 28 0.89 -11.32 10.62
C LEU A 28 1.35 -10.91 9.21
N LEU A 29 0.44 -10.68 8.28
CA LEU A 29 0.77 -10.21 6.93
C LEU A 29 0.97 -8.69 6.85
N TYR A 30 0.78 -7.99 7.96
CA TYR A 30 0.87 -6.54 8.05
C TYR A 30 1.98 -6.06 9.01
N THR A 31 2.90 -6.98 9.37
CA THR A 31 3.98 -6.70 10.29
C THR A 31 5.27 -6.31 9.59
N LYS A 32 6.16 -5.68 10.33
CA LYS A 32 7.49 -5.29 9.86
C LYS A 32 8.26 -6.51 9.34
N GLU A 33 8.21 -7.62 10.05
CA GLU A 33 8.91 -8.87 9.73
C GLU A 33 8.42 -9.44 8.39
N PHE A 34 7.12 -9.43 8.15
CA PHE A 34 6.57 -9.82 6.86
C PHE A 34 7.04 -8.89 5.73
N TYR A 35 7.00 -7.57 5.94
CA TYR A 35 7.45 -6.62 4.92
C TYR A 35 8.96 -6.68 4.66
N GLU A 36 9.78 -7.01 5.65
CA GLU A 36 11.22 -7.29 5.47
C GLU A 36 11.43 -8.52 4.59
N SER A 37 10.67 -9.59 4.83
CA SER A 37 10.68 -10.79 3.97
C SER A 37 10.24 -10.47 2.53
N ALA A 38 9.20 -9.67 2.36
CA ALA A 38 8.73 -9.23 1.05
C ALA A 38 9.75 -8.34 0.34
N LEU A 39 10.37 -7.39 1.05
CA LEU A 39 11.42 -6.53 0.52
C LEU A 39 12.62 -7.34 0.00
N ALA A 40 13.03 -8.39 0.71
CA ALA A 40 14.12 -9.27 0.30
C ALA A 40 13.81 -10.01 -1.02
N LYS A 41 12.54 -10.22 -1.34
CA LYS A 41 12.08 -10.89 -2.57
C LYS A 41 11.80 -9.94 -3.73
N LEU A 42 11.93 -8.64 -3.54
CA LEU A 42 11.83 -7.68 -4.63
C LEU A 42 13.16 -7.47 -5.34
N ARG A 43 13.08 -7.37 -6.68
CA ARG A 43 14.22 -6.94 -7.52
C ARG A 43 14.59 -5.47 -7.24
N ALA A 44 15.72 -5.04 -7.78
CA ALA A 44 16.04 -3.62 -7.87
C ALA A 44 14.93 -2.88 -8.63
N GLY A 45 14.45 -1.77 -8.07
CA GLY A 45 13.33 -1.03 -8.64
C GLY A 45 11.95 -1.61 -8.35
N GLY A 46 11.86 -2.77 -7.70
CA GLY A 46 10.60 -3.43 -7.38
C GLY A 46 9.75 -2.70 -6.34
N MET A 47 8.47 -3.04 -6.29
CA MET A 47 7.46 -2.41 -5.44
C MET A 47 6.58 -3.45 -4.75
N LEU A 48 6.18 -3.15 -3.53
CA LEU A 48 5.06 -3.80 -2.85
C LEU A 48 3.91 -2.81 -2.73
N VAL A 49 2.70 -3.28 -2.93
CA VAL A 49 1.47 -2.54 -2.59
C VAL A 49 0.54 -3.45 -1.79
N THR A 50 -0.09 -2.92 -0.77
CA THR A 50 -1.09 -3.62 0.04
C THR A 50 -2.35 -2.79 0.17
N GLN A 51 -3.52 -3.46 0.22
CA GLN A 51 -4.69 -2.86 0.81
C GLN A 51 -4.37 -2.48 2.28
N ALA A 52 -4.98 -1.43 2.80
CA ALA A 52 -4.61 -0.89 4.10
C ALA A 52 -5.81 -0.30 4.86
N THR A 53 -6.97 -0.90 4.69
CA THR A 53 -8.22 -0.55 5.36
C THR A 53 -8.80 0.83 4.96
N SER A 54 -9.88 1.25 5.64
CA SER A 54 -10.49 2.56 5.40
C SER A 54 -9.59 3.72 5.85
N THR A 55 -9.42 4.72 5.00
CA THR A 55 -8.74 5.98 5.36
C THR A 55 -9.59 6.89 6.25
N TYR A 56 -10.85 6.52 6.49
CA TYR A 56 -11.79 7.24 7.34
C TYR A 56 -12.09 6.49 8.63
N TYR A 57 -12.71 5.30 8.53
CA TYR A 57 -13.13 4.53 9.71
C TYR A 57 -11.97 3.90 10.48
N SER A 58 -10.85 3.61 9.80
CA SER A 58 -9.70 2.90 10.36
C SER A 58 -8.39 3.64 10.15
N ILE A 59 -8.45 4.99 10.19
CA ILE A 59 -7.30 5.86 9.88
C ILE A 59 -6.05 5.54 10.70
N HIS A 60 -6.19 5.15 11.97
CA HIS A 60 -5.06 4.78 12.82
C HIS A 60 -4.39 3.48 12.36
N CYS A 61 -5.18 2.51 11.90
CA CYS A 61 -4.67 1.28 11.30
C CYS A 61 -3.94 1.62 9.99
N PHE A 62 -4.57 2.37 9.08
CA PHE A 62 -3.96 2.84 7.84
C PHE A 62 -2.61 3.55 8.08
N ALA A 63 -2.56 4.49 9.03
CA ALA A 63 -1.34 5.20 9.37
C ALA A 63 -0.26 4.29 9.97
N THR A 64 -0.64 3.28 10.76
CA THR A 64 0.30 2.31 11.32
C THR A 64 0.90 1.44 10.20
N LEU A 65 0.09 0.98 9.26
CA LEU A 65 0.57 0.22 8.10
C LEU A 65 1.52 1.07 7.23
N PHE A 66 1.17 2.33 7.01
CA PHE A 66 2.05 3.26 6.31
C PHE A 66 3.41 3.43 7.01
N ARG A 67 3.42 3.67 8.33
CA ARG A 67 4.67 3.80 9.10
C ARG A 67 5.48 2.52 9.08
N THR A 68 4.83 1.36 9.14
CA THR A 68 5.48 0.06 9.10
C THR A 68 6.19 -0.16 7.76
N ILE A 69 5.50 0.07 6.65
CA ILE A 69 6.09 -0.05 5.31
C ILE A 69 7.20 0.99 5.10
N LYS A 70 6.97 2.23 5.52
CA LYS A 70 7.98 3.29 5.44
C LYS A 70 9.26 2.95 6.22
N LYS A 71 9.11 2.33 7.41
CA LYS A 71 10.23 1.87 8.23
C LYS A 71 11.08 0.83 7.51
N VAL A 72 10.44 -0.09 6.77
CA VAL A 72 11.13 -1.19 6.07
C VAL A 72 11.72 -0.74 4.73
N PHE A 73 10.95 0.00 3.94
CA PHE A 73 11.34 0.37 2.58
C PHE A 73 12.15 1.68 2.49
N GLY A 74 12.06 2.53 3.51
CA GLY A 74 12.60 3.88 3.47
C GLY A 74 11.77 4.83 2.59
N ARG A 75 11.25 4.35 1.45
CA ARG A 75 10.37 5.09 0.54
C ARG A 75 9.02 4.41 0.46
N ALA A 76 7.97 5.12 0.88
CA ALA A 76 6.59 4.65 0.90
C ALA A 76 5.63 5.79 0.59
N GLY A 77 4.43 5.44 0.16
CA GLY A 77 3.32 6.37 -0.02
C GLY A 77 1.99 5.68 0.18
N GLY A 78 0.96 6.48 0.38
CA GLY A 78 -0.43 6.02 0.45
C GLY A 78 -1.24 6.61 -0.69
N TYR A 79 -2.27 5.89 -1.09
CA TYR A 79 -3.32 6.38 -1.97
C TYR A 79 -4.67 5.79 -1.55
N HIS A 80 -5.75 6.33 -2.08
CA HIS A 80 -7.08 5.85 -1.73
C HIS A 80 -8.00 5.81 -2.94
N VAL A 81 -9.05 5.00 -2.83
CA VAL A 81 -10.13 4.93 -3.81
C VAL A 81 -11.45 4.71 -3.08
N TRP A 82 -12.52 5.32 -3.54
CA TRP A 82 -13.85 5.00 -3.06
C TRP A 82 -14.25 3.59 -3.51
N VAL A 83 -14.62 2.74 -2.55
CA VAL A 83 -15.08 1.38 -2.81
C VAL A 83 -16.55 1.26 -2.39
N PRO A 84 -17.49 1.25 -3.36
CA PRO A 84 -18.93 1.23 -3.05
C PRO A 84 -19.37 0.08 -2.14
N ALA A 85 -18.75 -1.10 -2.31
CA ALA A 85 -19.07 -2.29 -1.50
C ALA A 85 -18.71 -2.13 -0.01
N TYR A 86 -17.81 -1.20 0.32
CA TYR A 86 -17.37 -0.92 1.69
C TYR A 86 -17.93 0.41 2.22
N ASP A 87 -18.70 1.12 1.39
CA ASP A 87 -19.21 2.46 1.67
C ASP A 87 -18.12 3.37 2.28
N SER A 88 -16.92 3.28 1.75
CA SER A 88 -15.74 3.94 2.31
C SER A 88 -14.66 4.26 1.29
N SER A 89 -13.88 5.28 1.61
CA SER A 89 -12.58 5.55 0.99
C SER A 89 -11.57 4.53 1.51
N TRP A 90 -11.22 3.57 0.64
CA TRP A 90 -10.30 2.49 0.98
C TRP A 90 -8.87 2.87 0.67
N GLY A 91 -8.00 2.68 1.65
CA GLY A 91 -6.60 3.04 1.59
C GLY A 91 -5.72 1.91 1.06
N PHE A 92 -4.69 2.32 0.37
CA PHE A 92 -3.60 1.44 -0.09
C PHE A 92 -2.27 2.07 0.29
N VAL A 93 -1.32 1.23 0.68
CA VAL A 93 0.05 1.67 0.98
C VAL A 93 1.01 0.91 0.09
N TYR A 94 1.98 1.62 -0.45
CA TYR A 94 3.09 1.01 -1.18
C TYR A 94 4.43 1.33 -0.55
N GLY A 95 5.38 0.39 -0.72
CA GLY A 95 6.80 0.60 -0.48
C GLY A 95 7.59 0.29 -1.75
N THR A 96 8.58 1.10 -2.10
CA THR A 96 9.31 0.92 -3.36
C THR A 96 10.83 1.00 -3.18
N LYS A 97 11.54 0.15 -3.94
CA LYS A 97 12.99 0.21 -4.16
C LYS A 97 13.37 1.08 -5.36
N GLY A 98 12.37 1.57 -6.10
CA GLY A 98 12.51 2.30 -7.35
C GLY A 98 11.92 3.71 -7.31
N ARG A 99 11.30 4.10 -8.41
CA ARG A 99 10.63 5.40 -8.56
C ARG A 99 9.37 5.47 -7.69
N ASP A 100 9.11 6.65 -7.19
CA ASP A 100 7.86 6.95 -6.50
C ASP A 100 6.75 7.20 -7.54
N PRO A 101 5.65 6.43 -7.53
CA PRO A 101 4.58 6.59 -8.51
C PRO A 101 3.88 7.96 -8.41
N ARG A 102 3.91 8.62 -7.26
CA ARG A 102 3.35 9.99 -7.09
C ARG A 102 4.01 11.02 -8.00
N GLY A 103 5.26 10.78 -8.39
CA GLY A 103 6.00 11.66 -9.30
C GLY A 103 5.66 11.51 -10.78
N LEU A 104 4.73 10.61 -11.13
CA LEU A 104 4.29 10.44 -12.51
C LEU A 104 3.23 11.47 -12.86
N GLY A 105 3.52 12.34 -13.82
CA GLY A 105 2.54 13.29 -14.35
C GLY A 105 1.44 12.59 -15.14
N ALA A 106 0.23 13.15 -15.12
CA ALA A 106 -0.95 12.59 -15.79
C ALA A 106 -0.68 12.27 -17.29
N GLY A 107 -0.05 13.18 -18.01
CA GLY A 107 0.28 12.96 -19.43
C GLY A 107 1.23 11.77 -19.65
N ASN A 108 2.20 11.55 -18.75
CA ASN A 108 3.10 10.41 -18.85
C ASN A 108 2.37 9.08 -18.62
N VAL A 109 1.41 9.06 -17.69
CA VAL A 109 0.56 7.89 -17.43
C VAL A 109 -0.27 7.56 -18.65
N ASP A 110 -0.93 8.55 -19.28
CA ASP A 110 -1.77 8.34 -20.47
C ASP A 110 -0.94 7.89 -21.68
N GLN A 111 0.25 8.46 -21.86
CA GLN A 111 1.18 8.03 -22.92
C GLN A 111 1.58 6.55 -22.71
N GLU A 112 1.86 6.14 -21.49
CA GLU A 112 2.28 4.77 -21.20
C GLU A 112 1.12 3.77 -21.38
N ILE A 113 -0.11 4.13 -20.97
CA ILE A 113 -1.32 3.33 -21.22
C ILE A 113 -1.50 3.12 -22.72
N LYS A 114 -1.40 4.20 -23.52
CA LYS A 114 -1.50 4.16 -24.97
C LYS A 114 -0.41 3.30 -25.61
N ARG A 115 0.86 3.51 -25.19
CA ARG A 115 2.02 2.76 -25.69
C ARG A 115 1.88 1.26 -25.47
N ARG A 116 1.29 0.85 -24.34
CA ARG A 116 1.07 -0.56 -23.98
C ARG A 116 -0.20 -1.14 -24.61
N GLY A 117 -1.07 -0.33 -25.19
CA GLY A 117 -2.34 -0.77 -25.73
C GLY A 117 -3.28 -1.38 -24.69
N ILE A 118 -3.26 -0.91 -23.43
CA ILE A 118 -4.05 -1.48 -22.34
C ILE A 118 -5.45 -0.87 -22.37
N PRO A 119 -6.53 -1.66 -22.58
CA PRO A 119 -7.90 -1.15 -22.60
C PRO A 119 -8.42 -0.96 -21.14
N LEU A 120 -8.19 0.21 -20.57
CA LEU A 120 -8.64 0.56 -19.22
C LEU A 120 -9.96 1.34 -19.26
N LYS A 121 -10.92 0.97 -18.39
CA LYS A 121 -12.23 1.66 -18.27
C LYS A 121 -12.21 2.77 -17.22
N TYR A 122 -11.42 2.63 -16.16
CA TYR A 122 -11.44 3.54 -15.02
C TYR A 122 -10.16 4.39 -14.94
N TYR A 123 -9.00 3.78 -15.13
CA TYR A 123 -7.72 4.40 -14.85
C TYR A 123 -7.21 5.22 -16.04
N ARG A 124 -6.83 6.48 -15.75
CA ARG A 124 -6.21 7.43 -16.67
C ARG A 124 -5.28 8.36 -15.87
N GLY A 125 -4.51 9.21 -16.54
CA GLY A 125 -3.54 10.07 -15.88
C GLY A 125 -4.11 10.99 -14.81
N GLU A 126 -5.28 11.60 -15.05
CA GLU A 126 -5.95 12.44 -14.04
C GLU A 126 -6.45 11.60 -12.85
N ALA A 127 -6.99 10.41 -13.12
CA ALA A 127 -7.38 9.48 -12.05
C ALA A 127 -6.17 9.06 -11.21
N HIS A 128 -5.01 8.82 -11.85
CA HIS A 128 -3.76 8.57 -11.14
C HIS A 128 -3.45 9.67 -10.13
N SER A 129 -3.45 10.91 -10.57
CA SER A 129 -3.16 12.06 -9.71
C SER A 129 -4.17 12.20 -8.57
N ALA A 130 -5.46 12.00 -8.87
CA ALA A 130 -6.54 12.08 -7.88
C ALA A 130 -6.45 11.00 -6.80
N LEU A 131 -6.05 9.78 -7.14
CA LEU A 131 -5.89 8.68 -6.17
C LEU A 131 -4.83 9.00 -5.11
N PHE A 132 -3.78 9.75 -5.46
CA PHE A 132 -2.72 10.16 -4.54
C PHE A 132 -3.02 11.47 -3.79
N ALA A 133 -4.08 12.18 -4.14
CA ALA A 133 -4.51 13.40 -3.48
C ALA A 133 -5.27 13.10 -2.18
N LEU A 134 -4.55 12.60 -1.18
CA LEU A 134 -5.13 12.31 0.13
C LEU A 134 -5.68 13.57 0.81
N PRO A 135 -6.81 13.49 1.54
CA PRO A 135 -7.32 14.58 2.38
C PRO A 135 -6.27 15.09 3.38
N LYS A 136 -6.35 16.36 3.73
CA LYS A 136 -5.36 17.03 4.60
C LYS A 136 -5.21 16.36 5.96
N ASP A 137 -6.30 15.95 6.57
CA ASP A 137 -6.34 15.25 7.85
C ASP A 137 -5.64 13.88 7.76
N VAL A 138 -5.88 13.14 6.68
CA VAL A 138 -5.17 11.88 6.42
C VAL A 138 -3.66 12.12 6.28
N VAL A 139 -3.25 13.15 5.52
CA VAL A 139 -1.82 13.50 5.35
C VAL A 139 -1.19 13.85 6.70
N LEU A 140 -1.87 14.63 7.53
CA LEU A 140 -1.41 14.97 8.88
C LEU A 140 -1.23 13.70 9.73
N GLN A 141 -2.22 12.80 9.73
CA GLN A 141 -2.16 11.55 10.48
C GLN A 141 -1.00 10.64 10.03
N LEU A 142 -0.67 10.62 8.74
CA LEU A 142 0.50 9.88 8.23
C LEU A 142 1.83 10.50 8.68
N GLY A 143 1.86 11.81 8.92
CA GLY A 143 3.02 12.55 9.41
C GLY A 143 3.28 12.42 10.91
N GLU A 144 2.25 12.07 11.68
CA GLU A 144 2.35 11.94 13.13
C GLU A 144 3.24 10.76 13.54
N PRO A 145 4.01 10.91 14.64
CA PRO A 145 4.71 9.78 15.24
C PRO A 145 3.71 8.71 15.72
N GLY A 146 4.12 7.46 15.65
CA GLY A 146 3.22 6.37 16.09
C GLY A 146 3.86 4.99 15.96
N ASN A 147 3.06 3.99 16.23
CA ASN A 147 3.49 2.61 16.27
C ASN A 147 3.89 2.08 14.88
N VAL A 148 4.81 1.12 14.91
CA VAL A 148 5.15 0.20 13.82
C VAL A 148 4.61 -1.16 14.22
N ALA A 149 3.86 -1.81 13.35
CA ALA A 149 3.34 -3.16 13.60
C ALA A 149 4.47 -4.18 13.51
N THR A 150 4.55 -5.06 14.50
CA THR A 150 5.51 -6.18 14.57
C THR A 150 4.76 -7.47 14.88
N ASP A 151 5.41 -8.63 14.71
CA ASP A 151 4.80 -9.93 15.05
C ASP A 151 4.41 -10.01 16.53
N SER A 152 5.19 -9.37 17.41
CA SER A 152 4.90 -9.30 18.85
C SER A 152 3.86 -8.23 19.22
N LYS A 153 3.64 -7.24 18.35
CA LYS A 153 2.66 -6.15 18.54
C LYS A 153 2.02 -5.80 17.21
N PRO A 154 1.15 -6.65 16.68
CA PRO A 154 0.46 -6.38 15.42
C PRO A 154 -0.52 -5.19 15.55
N THR A 155 -0.97 -4.68 14.42
CA THR A 155 -2.05 -3.69 14.38
C THR A 155 -3.33 -4.34 13.90
N PHE A 156 -4.45 -3.87 14.40
CA PHE A 156 -5.77 -4.40 14.03
C PHE A 156 -6.67 -3.27 13.53
N MET A 157 -7.51 -3.62 12.56
CA MET A 157 -8.62 -2.78 12.17
C MET A 157 -9.69 -2.84 13.29
N PRO A 158 -10.21 -1.71 13.78
CA PRO A 158 -11.35 -1.72 14.69
C PRO A 158 -12.56 -2.36 13.99
N ILE A 159 -13.31 -3.16 14.74
CA ILE A 159 -14.56 -3.81 14.31
C ILE A 159 -15.73 -2.87 14.62
#